data_1daccfe0416568f825d90912b6cac6dd
#
_entry.id   1daccfe0416568f825d90912b6cac6dd
#
_cell.length_a   1.000
_cell.length_b   1.000
_cell.length_c   1.000
_cell.angle_alpha   90.00
_cell.angle_beta   90.00
_cell.angle_gamma   90.00
#
_symmetry.space_group_name_H-M   'P 1'
#
loop_
_entity.id
_entity.type
_entity.pdbx_description
1 polymer ?
#
loop_
_entity_poly.entity_id
_entity_poly.type
_entity_poly.pdbx_seq_one_letter_code
_entity_poly.pdbx_strand_id
1 'polypeptide(L)'
;MPHFELEFYADASGDQPVLRWLREELSPTQRRAIGVAMAEILQEEGIGVCRGAYGKQLGEGLFEFRLRHDAAEILRSLGKPARDEPQRQRILLRVFCHAHGDHLILLLGGYDKGSDPSRARQLREIAEARRRLADYRRRTRHA
;
A
#
# COMPACT_ATOMS: atom_id res chain seq x y z
N MET A 1 16.82 -1.15 11.22
CA MET A 1 16.07 0.13 11.31
C MET A 1 15.38 0.40 9.98
N PRO A 2 14.08 0.71 9.96
CA PRO A 2 13.44 1.08 8.72
C PRO A 2 14.00 2.42 8.21
N HIS A 3 14.20 2.53 6.91
CA HIS A 3 14.68 3.76 6.28
C HIS A 3 13.58 4.78 6.08
N PHE A 4 12.31 4.33 6.03
CA PHE A 4 11.15 5.17 5.77
C PHE A 4 10.08 4.97 6.82
N GLU A 5 9.40 6.05 7.14
CA GLU A 5 8.25 6.03 8.02
C GLU A 5 6.99 6.02 7.16
N LEU A 6 6.02 5.19 7.53
CA LEU A 6 4.74 5.13 6.83
C LEU A 6 3.73 5.99 7.57
N GLU A 7 3.03 6.85 6.83
CA GLU A 7 1.99 7.70 7.40
C GLU A 7 0.69 7.42 6.67
N PHE A 8 -0.39 7.20 7.42
CA PHE A 8 -1.71 7.05 6.82
C PHE A 8 -2.30 8.43 6.52
N TYR A 9 -2.68 8.65 5.26
CA TYR A 9 -3.41 9.86 4.92
C TYR A 9 -4.66 9.97 5.80
N ALA A 10 -4.89 11.14 6.37
CA ALA A 10 -6.10 11.48 7.11
C ALA A 10 -6.77 12.66 6.43
N ASP A 11 -8.08 12.58 6.21
CA ASP A 11 -8.84 13.69 5.65
C ASP A 11 -9.13 14.77 6.70
N ALA A 12 -9.85 15.82 6.31
CA ALA A 12 -10.15 16.94 7.20
C ALA A 12 -10.96 16.52 8.44
N SER A 13 -11.71 15.43 8.36
CA SER A 13 -12.48 14.90 9.49
C SER A 13 -11.68 13.95 10.38
N GLY A 14 -10.44 13.62 9.99
CA GLY A 14 -9.60 12.68 10.70
C GLY A 14 -9.76 11.25 10.25
N ASP A 15 -10.58 10.98 9.22
CA ASP A 15 -10.73 9.64 8.67
C ASP A 15 -9.44 9.21 7.97
N GLN A 16 -9.00 7.98 8.27
CA GLN A 16 -7.80 7.39 7.68
C GLN A 16 -8.20 6.19 6.82
N PRO A 17 -8.52 6.43 5.53
CA PRO A 17 -9.13 5.39 4.70
C PRO A 17 -8.26 4.15 4.49
N VAL A 18 -6.95 4.28 4.38
CA VAL A 18 -6.09 3.10 4.21
C VAL A 18 -6.04 2.27 5.49
N LEU A 19 -5.93 2.91 6.64
CA LEU A 19 -5.94 2.20 7.92
C LEU A 19 -7.27 1.47 8.11
N ARG A 20 -8.39 2.13 7.81
CA ARG A 20 -9.71 1.52 7.90
C ARG A 20 -9.83 0.31 6.95
N TRP A 21 -9.36 0.45 5.71
CA TRP A 21 -9.35 -0.64 4.74
C TRP A 21 -8.56 -1.85 5.25
N LEU A 22 -7.36 -1.61 5.79
CA LEU A 22 -6.53 -2.68 6.35
C LEU A 22 -7.22 -3.41 7.51
N ARG A 23 -7.91 -2.66 8.37
CA ARG A 23 -8.55 -3.21 9.56
C ARG A 23 -9.88 -3.87 9.30
N GLU A 24 -10.69 -3.31 8.41
CA GLU A 24 -12.09 -3.70 8.28
C GLU A 24 -12.40 -4.52 7.02
N GLU A 25 -11.63 -4.34 5.95
CA GLU A 25 -11.97 -4.94 4.66
C GLU A 25 -11.10 -6.13 4.27
N LEU A 26 -9.93 -6.28 4.87
CA LEU A 26 -9.03 -7.38 4.55
C LEU A 26 -9.25 -8.58 5.47
N SER A 27 -9.09 -9.78 4.91
CA SER A 27 -9.04 -10.99 5.73
C SER A 27 -7.80 -10.98 6.63
N PRO A 28 -7.78 -11.77 7.71
CA PRO A 28 -6.56 -11.88 8.52
C PRO A 28 -5.32 -12.28 7.73
N THR A 29 -5.47 -13.19 6.76
CA THR A 29 -4.37 -13.61 5.90
C THR A 29 -3.85 -12.48 5.03
N GLN A 30 -4.76 -11.73 4.38
CA GLN A 30 -4.39 -10.57 3.58
C GLN A 30 -3.71 -9.49 4.44
N ARG A 31 -4.27 -9.22 5.60
CA ARG A 31 -3.73 -8.20 6.51
C ARG A 31 -2.33 -8.55 6.97
N ARG A 32 -2.09 -9.81 7.30
CA ARG A 32 -0.77 -10.26 7.69
C ARG A 32 0.24 -10.12 6.55
N ALA A 33 -0.14 -10.59 5.35
CA ALA A 33 0.76 -10.53 4.19
C ALA A 33 1.13 -9.09 3.83
N ILE A 34 0.15 -8.19 3.75
CA ILE A 34 0.43 -6.79 3.39
C ILE A 34 1.18 -6.07 4.52
N GLY A 35 0.86 -6.36 5.78
CA GLY A 35 1.55 -5.76 6.92
C GLY A 35 3.02 -6.11 6.94
N VAL A 36 3.34 -7.39 6.75
CA VAL A 36 4.73 -7.84 6.68
C VAL A 36 5.44 -7.23 5.48
N ALA A 37 4.80 -7.20 4.31
CA ALA A 37 5.39 -6.62 3.11
C ALA A 37 5.65 -5.11 3.27
N MET A 38 4.73 -4.39 3.89
CA MET A 38 4.95 -2.97 4.15
C MET A 38 6.12 -2.73 5.09
N ALA A 39 6.26 -3.55 6.13
CA ALA A 39 7.37 -3.42 7.08
C ALA A 39 8.71 -3.85 6.48
N GLU A 40 8.75 -4.96 5.76
CA GLU A 40 10.01 -5.55 5.30
C GLU A 40 10.46 -5.04 3.92
N ILE A 41 9.56 -4.50 3.13
CA ILE A 41 9.86 -4.03 1.77
C ILE A 41 9.67 -2.53 1.66
N LEU A 42 8.47 -2.03 1.89
CA LEU A 42 8.16 -0.62 1.66
C LEU A 42 8.92 0.31 2.61
N GLN A 43 9.00 -0.03 3.88
CA GLN A 43 9.74 0.77 4.86
C GLN A 43 11.25 0.74 4.63
N GLU A 44 11.77 -0.33 4.00
CA GLU A 44 13.19 -0.41 3.70
C GLU A 44 13.57 0.27 2.40
N GLU A 45 12.74 0.14 1.36
CA GLU A 45 13.06 0.59 0.01
C GLU A 45 12.36 1.87 -0.42
N GLY A 46 11.22 2.20 0.22
CA GLY A 46 10.45 3.38 -0.16
C GLY A 46 10.10 3.36 -1.63
N ILE A 47 10.31 4.48 -2.32
CA ILE A 47 10.05 4.59 -3.76
C ILE A 47 10.93 3.64 -4.59
N GLY A 48 12.01 3.11 -4.00
CA GLY A 48 12.87 2.13 -4.65
C GLY A 48 12.15 0.84 -5.03
N VAL A 49 10.97 0.56 -4.44
CA VAL A 49 10.15 -0.60 -4.85
C VAL A 49 9.78 -0.54 -6.32
N CYS A 50 9.76 0.65 -6.91
CA CYS A 50 9.42 0.85 -8.33
C CYS A 50 10.48 0.31 -9.31
N ARG A 51 11.65 -0.09 -8.81
CA ARG A 51 12.69 -0.73 -9.62
C ARG A 51 12.45 -2.21 -9.83
N GLY A 52 11.52 -2.80 -9.09
CA GLY A 52 11.27 -4.24 -9.11
C GLY A 52 9.79 -4.58 -9.19
N ALA A 53 9.47 -5.81 -8.84
CA ALA A 53 8.13 -6.38 -8.97
C ALA A 53 7.11 -5.78 -7.99
N TYR A 54 7.59 -5.13 -6.91
CA TYR A 54 6.72 -4.63 -5.85
C TYR A 54 6.23 -3.20 -6.05
N GLY A 55 6.59 -2.55 -7.16
CA GLY A 55 6.15 -1.18 -7.36
C GLY A 55 6.04 -0.75 -8.79
N LYS A 56 5.32 0.34 -9.00
CA LYS A 56 5.16 0.97 -10.31
C LYS A 56 4.95 2.47 -10.13
N GLN A 57 5.69 3.26 -10.88
CA GLN A 57 5.49 4.71 -10.97
C GLN A 57 4.18 4.99 -11.72
N LEU A 58 3.36 5.89 -11.17
CA LEU A 58 2.13 6.34 -11.80
C LEU A 58 2.22 7.79 -12.27
N GLY A 59 3.33 8.47 -11.96
CA GLY A 59 3.53 9.86 -12.35
C GLY A 59 3.05 10.85 -11.31
N GLU A 60 3.57 12.07 -11.40
CA GLU A 60 3.16 13.21 -10.56
C GLU A 60 3.28 12.95 -9.05
N GLY A 61 4.29 12.17 -8.67
CA GLY A 61 4.57 11.86 -7.27
C GLY A 61 3.79 10.70 -6.70
N LEU A 62 2.97 10.03 -7.50
CA LEU A 62 2.21 8.86 -7.05
C LEU A 62 2.90 7.58 -7.52
N PHE A 63 3.02 6.61 -6.64
CA PHE A 63 3.46 5.28 -7.03
C PHE A 63 2.57 4.21 -6.39
N GLU A 64 2.61 3.02 -6.98
CA GLU A 64 1.79 1.89 -6.55
C GLU A 64 2.70 0.84 -5.94
N PHE A 65 2.39 0.43 -4.70
CA PHE A 65 3.01 -0.73 -4.07
C PHE A 65 2.14 -1.95 -4.37
N ARG A 66 2.76 -2.98 -4.93
CA ARG A 66 2.05 -4.16 -5.44
C ARG A 66 2.39 -5.40 -4.65
N LEU A 67 1.36 -6.12 -4.24
CA LEU A 67 1.52 -7.42 -3.60
C LEU A 67 0.72 -8.43 -4.42
N ARG A 68 1.41 -9.41 -5.01
CA ARG A 68 0.77 -10.37 -5.92
C ARG A 68 1.46 -11.72 -5.94
N HIS A 69 1.15 -12.54 -4.96
CA HIS A 69 1.57 -13.95 -4.87
C HIS A 69 0.63 -14.60 -3.89
N ASP A 70 0.74 -15.91 -3.69
CA ASP A 70 -0.03 -16.46 -2.59
C ASP A 70 0.60 -16.05 -1.25
N ALA A 71 -0.21 -16.10 -0.20
CA ALA A 71 0.21 -15.61 1.11
C ALA A 71 1.44 -16.36 1.64
N ALA A 72 1.49 -17.67 1.44
CA ALA A 72 2.60 -18.48 1.92
C ALA A 72 3.90 -18.09 1.21
N GLU A 73 3.87 -17.86 -0.10
CA GLU A 73 5.04 -17.42 -0.86
C GLU A 73 5.56 -16.07 -0.38
N ILE A 74 4.64 -15.11 -0.16
CA ILE A 74 5.01 -13.79 0.33
C ILE A 74 5.74 -13.91 1.67
N LEU A 75 5.15 -14.63 2.60
CA LEU A 75 5.72 -14.77 3.93
C LEU A 75 7.07 -15.50 3.91
N ARG A 76 7.17 -16.61 3.15
CA ARG A 76 8.44 -17.35 3.06
C ARG A 76 9.55 -16.53 2.42
N SER A 77 9.24 -15.76 1.37
CA SER A 77 10.24 -14.92 0.72
C SER A 77 10.78 -13.83 1.65
N LEU A 78 10.02 -13.47 2.67
CA LEU A 78 10.41 -12.46 3.66
C LEU A 78 10.91 -13.10 4.98
N GLY A 79 11.15 -14.41 4.98
CA GLY A 79 11.68 -15.11 6.14
C GLY A 79 10.69 -15.29 7.28
N LYS A 80 9.38 -15.22 7.00
CA LYS A 80 8.34 -15.37 8.03
C LYS A 80 7.68 -16.74 7.95
N PRO A 81 7.23 -17.30 9.09
CA PRO A 81 6.52 -18.57 9.06
C PRO A 81 5.13 -18.42 8.44
N ALA A 82 4.73 -19.42 7.64
CA ALA A 82 3.46 -19.42 6.92
C ALA A 82 2.57 -20.60 7.34
N ARG A 83 2.70 -21.06 8.59
CA ARG A 83 2.06 -22.30 9.05
C ARG A 83 0.54 -22.27 9.05
N ASP A 84 -0.02 -21.11 9.40
CA ASP A 84 -1.46 -20.95 9.58
C ASP A 84 -2.13 -20.33 8.36
N GLU A 85 -1.37 -20.14 7.27
CA GLU A 85 -1.93 -19.50 6.09
C GLU A 85 -2.61 -20.54 5.21
N PRO A 86 -3.81 -20.23 4.67
CA PRO A 86 -4.49 -21.12 3.73
C PRO A 86 -3.62 -21.35 2.51
N GLN A 87 -3.54 -22.60 2.08
CA GLN A 87 -2.79 -22.92 0.88
C GLN A 87 -3.46 -22.27 -0.33
N ARG A 88 -2.64 -21.64 -1.18
CA ARG A 88 -3.07 -21.05 -2.45
C ARG A 88 -4.02 -19.86 -2.31
N GLN A 89 -4.11 -19.24 -1.15
CA GLN A 89 -4.81 -17.97 -1.10
C GLN A 89 -3.99 -16.90 -1.83
N ARG A 90 -4.46 -16.53 -3.01
CA ARG A 90 -3.77 -15.56 -3.84
C ARG A 90 -4.03 -14.15 -3.32
N ILE A 91 -2.95 -13.42 -3.13
CA ILE A 91 -3.00 -12.03 -2.69
C ILE A 91 -2.75 -11.13 -3.90
N LEU A 92 -3.70 -10.25 -4.19
CA LEU A 92 -3.56 -9.24 -5.23
C LEU A 92 -3.99 -7.90 -4.65
N LEU A 93 -3.07 -7.27 -3.92
CA LEU A 93 -3.35 -6.00 -3.25
C LEU A 93 -2.54 -4.88 -3.86
N ARG A 94 -3.13 -3.68 -3.86
CA ARG A 94 -2.49 -2.45 -4.33
C ARG A 94 -2.59 -1.39 -3.25
N VAL A 95 -1.48 -0.69 -2.98
CA VAL A 95 -1.47 0.45 -2.08
C VAL A 95 -0.85 1.63 -2.83
N PHE A 96 -1.55 2.76 -2.86
CA PHE A 96 -1.08 3.96 -3.55
C PHE A 96 -0.34 4.86 -2.58
N CYS A 97 0.87 5.28 -2.97
CA CYS A 97 1.83 5.91 -2.09
C CYS A 97 2.41 7.18 -2.69
N HIS A 98 2.91 8.05 -1.83
CA HIS A 98 3.69 9.23 -2.20
C HIS A 98 4.91 9.34 -1.29
N ALA A 99 6.09 9.46 -1.88
CA ALA A 99 7.30 9.72 -1.12
C ALA A 99 7.37 11.22 -0.85
N HIS A 100 7.32 11.60 0.42
CA HIS A 100 7.33 13.01 0.83
C HIS A 100 8.59 13.28 1.64
N GLY A 101 9.46 14.14 1.11
CA GLY A 101 10.76 14.37 1.73
C GLY A 101 11.64 13.13 1.66
N ASP A 102 12.57 12.99 2.59
CA ASP A 102 13.60 11.95 2.55
C ASP A 102 13.22 10.65 3.22
N HIS A 103 12.27 10.68 4.15
CA HIS A 103 12.00 9.53 5.02
C HIS A 103 10.54 9.14 5.16
N LEU A 104 9.62 9.86 4.52
CA LEU A 104 8.19 9.63 4.71
C LEU A 104 7.54 9.04 3.46
N ILE A 105 6.77 7.96 3.67
CA ILE A 105 5.89 7.40 2.64
C ILE A 105 4.45 7.59 3.11
N LEU A 106 3.70 8.38 2.36
CA LEU A 106 2.29 8.64 2.64
C LEU A 106 1.44 7.58 1.95
N LEU A 107 0.54 6.94 2.72
CA LEU A 107 -0.36 5.91 2.20
C LEU A 107 -1.69 6.55 1.88
N LEU A 108 -2.03 6.60 0.59
CA LEU A 108 -3.15 7.38 0.07
C LEU A 108 -4.38 6.56 -0.29
N GLY A 109 -4.21 5.28 -0.60
CA GLY A 109 -5.32 4.44 -0.98
C GLY A 109 -4.89 3.00 -1.06
N GLY A 110 -5.86 2.10 -1.10
CA GLY A 110 -5.58 0.69 -1.25
C GLY A 110 -6.85 -0.03 -1.67
N TYR A 111 -6.67 -1.13 -2.39
CA TYR A 111 -7.80 -1.96 -2.76
C TYR A 111 -7.35 -3.38 -3.09
N ASP A 112 -8.31 -4.30 -3.05
CA ASP A 112 -8.09 -5.70 -3.38
C ASP A 112 -8.38 -5.90 -4.87
N LYS A 113 -7.32 -5.94 -5.67
CA LYS A 113 -7.43 -6.16 -7.11
C LYS A 113 -7.94 -7.58 -7.42
N GLY A 114 -7.74 -8.51 -6.51
CA GLY A 114 -8.25 -9.86 -6.67
C GLY A 114 -9.77 -9.95 -6.64
N SER A 115 -10.42 -9.06 -5.86
CA SER A 115 -11.88 -9.03 -5.80
C SER A 115 -12.52 -8.24 -6.94
N ASP A 116 -11.78 -7.29 -7.52
CA ASP A 116 -12.24 -6.54 -8.71
C ASP A 116 -11.01 -6.17 -9.56
N PRO A 117 -10.64 -7.01 -10.52
CA PRO A 117 -9.45 -6.76 -11.35
C PRO A 117 -9.70 -5.78 -12.50
N SER A 118 -10.88 -5.19 -12.61
CA SER A 118 -11.24 -4.34 -13.73
C SER A 118 -10.36 -3.09 -13.82
N ARG A 119 -10.11 -2.66 -15.05
CA ARG A 119 -9.40 -1.41 -15.29
C ARG A 119 -10.18 -0.21 -14.76
N ALA A 120 -11.51 -0.27 -14.84
CA ALA A 120 -12.36 0.80 -14.31
C ALA A 120 -12.16 0.99 -12.80
N ARG A 121 -12.06 -0.10 -12.05
CA ARG A 121 -11.79 -0.02 -10.62
C ARG A 121 -10.41 0.58 -10.34
N GLN A 122 -9.40 0.12 -11.05
CA GLN A 122 -8.05 0.64 -10.87
C GLN A 122 -7.98 2.14 -11.15
N LEU A 123 -8.58 2.60 -12.24
CA LEU A 123 -8.58 4.02 -12.58
C LEU A 123 -9.31 4.86 -11.53
N ARG A 124 -10.41 4.35 -11.00
CA ARG A 124 -11.17 5.00 -9.95
C ARG A 124 -10.35 5.14 -8.65
N GLU A 125 -9.63 4.08 -8.28
CA GLU A 125 -8.79 4.09 -7.08
C GLU A 125 -7.59 5.02 -7.25
N ILE A 126 -6.99 5.06 -8.43
CA ILE A 126 -5.89 5.98 -8.73
C ILE A 126 -6.39 7.44 -8.64
N ALA A 127 -7.56 7.74 -9.22
CA ALA A 127 -8.13 9.08 -9.17
C ALA A 127 -8.38 9.52 -7.73
N GLU A 128 -8.88 8.62 -6.89
CA GLU A 128 -9.09 8.91 -5.47
C GLU A 128 -7.78 9.17 -4.75
N ALA A 129 -6.74 8.38 -5.03
CA ALA A 129 -5.42 8.60 -4.44
C ALA A 129 -4.84 9.96 -4.86
N ARG A 130 -5.02 10.35 -6.12
CA ARG A 130 -4.56 11.66 -6.60
C ARG A 130 -5.29 12.81 -5.92
N ARG A 131 -6.59 12.66 -5.71
CA ARG A 131 -7.40 13.64 -4.99
C ARG A 131 -6.89 13.81 -3.54
N ARG A 132 -6.60 12.71 -2.89
CA ARG A 132 -6.08 12.72 -1.52
C ARG A 132 -4.68 13.33 -1.44
N LEU A 133 -3.84 13.06 -2.43
CA LEU A 133 -2.51 13.67 -2.49
C LEU A 133 -2.60 15.18 -2.68
N ALA A 134 -3.51 15.64 -3.53
CA ALA A 134 -3.75 17.07 -3.72
C ALA A 134 -4.21 17.73 -2.42
N ASP A 135 -5.12 17.07 -1.70
CA ASP A 135 -5.60 17.55 -0.40
C ASP A 135 -4.46 17.62 0.63
N TYR A 136 -3.63 16.58 0.68
CA TYR A 136 -2.48 16.55 1.59
C TYR A 136 -1.51 17.68 1.29
N ARG A 137 -1.18 17.89 0.01
CA ARG A 137 -0.26 18.95 -0.40
C ARG A 137 -0.80 20.34 -0.07
N ARG A 138 -2.09 20.56 -0.27
CA ARG A 138 -2.75 21.83 0.04
C ARG A 138 -2.67 22.11 1.53
N ARG A 139 -2.99 21.11 2.37
CA ARG A 139 -2.98 21.28 3.83
C ARG A 139 -1.58 21.45 4.41
N THR A 140 -0.59 20.75 3.86
CA THR A 140 0.79 20.85 4.34
C THR A 140 1.46 22.17 3.95
N ARG A 141 1.05 22.78 2.84
CA ARG A 141 1.58 24.10 2.45
C ARG A 141 1.14 25.21 3.38
N HIS A 142 0.05 25.01 4.10
CA HIS A 142 -0.51 26.00 5.01
C HIS A 142 -0.24 25.69 6.49
N ALA A 143 0.54 24.66 6.75
CA ALA A 143 0.88 24.26 8.11
C ALA A 143 2.02 25.08 8.71
#